data_504ff7116491c26bbf1cb4144b02b188
#
_entry.id   504ff7116491c26bbf1cb4144b02b188
#
_cell.length_a   1.000
_cell.length_b   1.000
_cell.length_c   1.000
_cell.angle_alpha   90.00
_cell.angle_beta   90.00
_cell.angle_gamma   90.00
#
_symmetry.space_group_name_H-M   'P 1'
#
loop_
_entity.id
_entity.type
_entity.pdbx_description
1 polymer ?
#
loop_
_entity_poly.entity_id
_entity_poly.type
_entity_poly.pdbx_seq_one_letter_code
_entity_poly.pdbx_strand_id
1 'polypeptide(L)'
;MQPTHDPTETYLETLITGDRSRLLADFAVEPAIDDPLGGCVRSVAAFDRFYLERQAWLVERRAQVEPLLTTHNDQRTIFETLLHLHFPDREVALPVAVVGEHNAHNRLLAIRVYHSLWPLLGEHRVRAPLLPHDPALVLSDVIDEYQQALFAGDVTAIVDAFEPDGYFREPSGGEYFYRGREKLHEFMANLLASGGIQLEHCTATDDGVACAIEFNAVQFGLRSLQPQAGVAVYQRGLSGRLQAARIYDDVNVEALAGP
;
A
#
# COMPACT_ATOMS: atom_id res chain seq x y z
N MET A 1 29.56 3.08 -13.37
CA MET A 1 28.36 3.70 -12.77
C MET A 1 27.94 2.75 -11.67
N GLN A 2 28.05 3.11 -10.40
CA GLN A 2 27.44 2.33 -9.33
C GLN A 2 25.92 2.31 -9.60
N PRO A 3 25.22 1.20 -9.39
CA PRO A 3 23.78 1.19 -9.43
C PRO A 3 23.29 2.24 -8.45
N THR A 4 22.56 3.23 -8.94
CA THR A 4 21.92 4.24 -8.09
C THR A 4 20.89 3.49 -7.25
N HIS A 5 21.25 3.29 -6.00
CA HIS A 5 20.42 2.59 -5.04
C HIS A 5 19.19 3.47 -4.73
N ASP A 6 17.99 2.97 -4.94
CA ASP A 6 16.77 3.70 -4.61
C ASP A 6 16.58 3.70 -3.08
N PRO A 7 16.53 4.88 -2.46
CA PRO A 7 16.40 4.97 -1.00
C PRO A 7 15.05 4.42 -0.49
N THR A 8 14.00 4.36 -1.33
CA THR A 8 12.72 3.77 -0.96
C THR A 8 12.84 2.26 -0.78
N GLU A 9 13.53 1.58 -1.69
CA GLU A 9 13.73 0.12 -1.63
C GLU A 9 14.51 -0.31 -0.38
N THR A 10 15.41 0.53 0.12
CA THR A 10 16.23 0.23 1.28
C THR A 10 15.76 0.85 2.58
N TYR A 11 14.68 1.58 2.56
CA TYR A 11 14.16 2.26 3.74
C TYR A 11 14.01 1.33 4.95
N LEU A 12 13.32 0.20 4.79
CA LEU A 12 13.10 -0.77 5.88
C LEU A 12 14.39 -1.45 6.32
N GLU A 13 15.24 -1.86 5.38
CA GLU A 13 16.54 -2.46 5.70
C GLU A 13 17.44 -1.49 6.45
N THR A 14 17.45 -0.21 6.06
CA THR A 14 18.23 0.83 6.73
C THR A 14 17.73 1.08 8.16
N LEU A 15 16.43 1.01 8.40
CA LEU A 15 15.85 1.04 9.75
C LEU A 15 16.30 -0.19 10.57
N ILE A 16 16.26 -1.39 9.99
CA ILE A 16 16.61 -2.64 10.68
C ILE A 16 18.11 -2.67 11.02
N THR A 17 18.97 -2.31 10.07
CA THR A 17 20.43 -2.35 10.24
C THR A 17 20.97 -1.26 11.14
N GLY A 18 20.21 -0.21 11.39
CA GLY A 18 20.59 0.84 12.32
C GLY A 18 21.43 1.95 11.71
N ASP A 19 21.41 2.15 10.39
CA ASP A 19 22.16 3.23 9.74
C ASP A 19 21.32 4.54 9.67
N ARG A 20 21.15 5.17 10.85
CA ARG A 20 20.44 6.45 10.98
C ARG A 20 21.02 7.54 10.06
N SER A 21 22.36 7.61 9.99
CA SER A 21 23.01 8.69 9.24
C SER A 21 22.75 8.58 7.75
N ARG A 22 22.74 7.35 7.23
CA ARG A 22 22.39 7.07 5.85
C ARG A 22 20.93 7.44 5.58
N LEU A 23 19.99 6.94 6.39
CA LEU A 23 18.57 7.23 6.19
C LEU A 23 18.27 8.73 6.23
N LEU A 24 18.91 9.48 7.14
CA LEU A 24 18.76 10.93 7.19
C LEU A 24 19.36 11.62 5.95
N ALA A 25 20.50 11.10 5.45
CA ALA A 25 21.16 11.65 4.27
C ALA A 25 20.36 11.38 2.97
N ASP A 26 19.50 10.40 2.94
CA ASP A 26 18.64 10.10 1.78
C ASP A 26 17.58 11.20 1.55
N PHE A 27 17.20 11.97 2.58
CA PHE A 27 16.29 13.09 2.43
C PHE A 27 16.97 14.32 1.83
N ALA A 28 16.27 14.96 0.87
CA ALA A 28 16.75 16.20 0.23
C ALA A 28 16.61 17.43 1.14
N VAL A 29 15.62 17.38 2.03
CA VAL A 29 15.24 18.41 3.00
C VAL A 29 14.99 17.75 4.35
N GLU A 30 14.27 18.41 5.26
CA GLU A 30 13.84 17.78 6.52
C GLU A 30 13.03 16.50 6.26
N PRO A 31 13.23 15.45 7.08
CA PRO A 31 12.50 14.19 6.92
C PRO A 31 11.00 14.38 7.03
N ALA A 32 10.27 13.88 6.03
CA ALA A 32 8.83 13.78 6.02
C ALA A 32 8.45 12.30 5.91
N ILE A 33 7.94 11.71 7.00
CA ILE A 33 7.56 10.30 7.05
C ILE A 33 6.15 10.20 7.64
N ASP A 34 5.31 9.38 7.02
CA ASP A 34 3.99 8.97 7.52
C ASP A 34 3.97 7.44 7.67
N ASP A 35 3.98 6.96 8.92
CA ASP A 35 4.03 5.54 9.27
C ASP A 35 2.82 5.19 10.15
N PRO A 36 2.09 4.08 9.89
CA PRO A 36 0.89 3.71 10.65
C PRO A 36 1.15 3.46 12.14
N LEU A 37 2.34 2.99 12.49
CA LEU A 37 2.75 2.74 13.89
C LEU A 37 3.57 3.89 14.47
N GLY A 38 4.45 4.47 13.67
CA GLY A 38 5.39 5.52 14.11
C GLY A 38 4.83 6.95 14.02
N GLY A 39 3.66 7.12 13.40
CA GLY A 39 3.01 8.42 13.24
C GLY A 39 3.67 9.31 12.19
N CYS A 40 3.56 10.62 12.39
CA CYS A 40 3.99 11.63 11.44
C CYS A 40 5.29 12.30 11.88
N VAL A 41 6.30 12.30 11.01
CA VAL A 41 7.62 12.94 11.20
C VAL A 41 7.74 14.12 10.25
N ARG A 42 8.10 15.31 10.78
CA ARG A 42 8.25 16.56 10.01
C ARG A 42 9.45 17.41 10.46
N SER A 43 10.38 16.82 11.21
CA SER A 43 11.63 17.50 11.65
C SER A 43 12.69 16.47 12.01
N VAL A 44 13.95 16.89 12.05
CA VAL A 44 15.08 16.03 12.46
C VAL A 44 14.89 15.53 13.90
N ALA A 45 14.41 16.37 14.82
CA ALA A 45 14.19 15.95 16.21
C ALA A 45 13.06 14.89 16.33
N ALA A 46 11.98 15.00 15.55
CA ALA A 46 10.94 13.99 15.46
C ALA A 46 11.46 12.70 14.80
N PHE A 47 12.31 12.83 13.79
CA PHE A 47 12.96 11.72 13.11
C PHE A 47 13.85 10.91 14.06
N ASP A 48 14.62 11.56 14.94
CA ASP A 48 15.49 10.86 15.87
C ASP A 48 14.71 9.95 16.82
N ARG A 49 13.63 10.45 17.37
CA ARG A 49 12.72 9.64 18.22
C ARG A 49 12.08 8.50 17.45
N PHE A 50 11.48 8.82 16.31
CA PHE A 50 10.86 7.83 15.41
C PHE A 50 11.84 6.72 15.06
N TYR A 51 13.06 7.10 14.63
CA TYR A 51 14.09 6.15 14.23
C TYR A 51 14.43 5.17 15.35
N LEU A 52 14.71 5.67 16.56
CA LEU A 52 15.07 4.84 17.71
C LEU A 52 13.95 3.87 18.09
N GLU A 53 12.70 4.37 18.14
CA GLU A 53 11.54 3.57 18.50
C GLU A 53 11.26 2.49 17.43
N ARG A 54 11.32 2.85 16.14
CA ARG A 54 11.07 1.92 15.05
C ARG A 54 12.17 0.86 14.92
N GLN A 55 13.43 1.27 15.01
CA GLN A 55 14.55 0.35 15.00
C GLN A 55 14.43 -0.66 16.15
N ALA A 56 14.25 -0.20 17.38
CA ALA A 56 14.11 -1.08 18.53
C ALA A 56 12.96 -2.08 18.33
N TRP A 57 11.83 -1.62 17.82
CA TRP A 57 10.65 -2.45 17.56
C TRP A 57 10.92 -3.53 16.50
N LEU A 58 11.61 -3.17 15.41
CA LEU A 58 11.97 -4.09 14.32
C LEU A 58 13.01 -5.11 14.76
N VAL A 59 14.05 -4.68 15.48
CA VAL A 59 15.12 -5.55 15.98
C VAL A 59 14.58 -6.55 17.01
N GLU A 60 13.74 -6.12 17.94
CA GLU A 60 13.09 -7.00 18.93
C GLU A 60 12.31 -8.14 18.25
N ARG A 61 11.69 -7.85 17.09
CA ARG A 61 10.90 -8.80 16.30
C ARG A 61 11.68 -9.51 15.20
N ARG A 62 13.01 -9.37 15.20
CA ARG A 62 13.90 -10.00 14.21
C ARG A 62 13.39 -9.78 12.79
N ALA A 63 12.98 -8.56 12.50
CA ALA A 63 12.34 -8.21 11.24
C ALA A 63 13.22 -8.58 10.03
N GLN A 64 12.61 -9.18 9.01
CA GLN A 64 13.24 -9.51 7.73
C GLN A 64 12.38 -9.01 6.59
N VAL A 65 13.01 -8.45 5.57
CA VAL A 65 12.36 -7.90 4.38
C VAL A 65 12.40 -8.94 3.27
N GLU A 66 11.23 -9.31 2.75
CA GLU A 66 11.09 -10.14 1.55
C GLU A 66 10.50 -9.25 0.44
N PRO A 67 11.32 -8.79 -0.54
CA PRO A 67 10.84 -7.96 -1.63
C PRO A 67 9.80 -8.68 -2.49
N LEU A 68 8.75 -7.97 -2.90
CA LEU A 68 7.71 -8.48 -3.80
C LEU A 68 7.79 -7.81 -5.18
N LEU A 69 7.70 -6.50 -5.21
CA LEU A 69 7.69 -5.72 -6.45
C LEU A 69 8.13 -4.28 -6.17
N THR A 70 8.78 -3.67 -7.17
CA THR A 70 9.01 -2.22 -7.20
C THR A 70 8.30 -1.64 -8.43
N THR A 71 7.53 -0.59 -8.23
CA THR A 71 6.88 0.21 -9.29
C THR A 71 7.41 1.62 -9.21
N HIS A 72 7.83 2.23 -10.31
CA HIS A 72 8.43 3.56 -10.26
C HIS A 72 8.09 4.42 -11.48
N ASN A 73 8.18 5.72 -11.28
CA ASN A 73 8.26 6.72 -12.34
C ASN A 73 9.30 7.79 -11.94
N ASP A 74 9.40 8.88 -12.71
CA ASP A 74 10.40 9.94 -12.46
C ASP A 74 10.27 10.64 -11.10
N GLN A 75 9.14 10.50 -10.40
CA GLN A 75 8.84 11.23 -9.17
C GLN A 75 8.62 10.32 -7.96
N ARG A 76 8.26 9.05 -8.16
CA ARG A 76 7.89 8.13 -7.07
C ARG A 76 8.39 6.73 -7.31
N THR A 77 8.73 6.07 -6.22
CA THR A 77 8.96 4.63 -6.15
C THR A 77 8.03 4.04 -5.12
N ILE A 78 7.36 2.94 -5.47
CA ILE A 78 6.57 2.12 -4.55
C ILE A 78 7.29 0.78 -4.41
N PHE A 79 7.73 0.49 -3.20
CA PHE A 79 8.36 -0.76 -2.84
C PHE A 79 7.39 -1.63 -2.04
N GLU A 80 6.95 -2.73 -2.61
CA GLU A 80 6.11 -3.73 -1.96
C GLU A 80 6.96 -4.84 -1.35
N THR A 81 6.64 -5.23 -0.12
CA THR A 81 7.36 -6.28 0.59
C THR A 81 6.46 -7.04 1.54
N LEU A 82 6.86 -8.27 1.91
CA LEU A 82 6.43 -8.91 3.14
C LEU A 82 7.48 -8.63 4.21
N LEU A 83 7.05 -8.02 5.30
CA LEU A 83 7.88 -7.81 6.49
C LEU A 83 7.61 -8.96 7.46
N HIS A 84 8.55 -9.91 7.54
CA HIS A 84 8.46 -11.03 8.46
C HIS A 84 8.83 -10.58 9.88
N LEU A 85 7.94 -10.81 10.83
CA LEU A 85 8.05 -10.38 12.21
C LEU A 85 7.83 -11.56 13.14
N HIS A 86 8.71 -11.73 14.13
CA HIS A 86 8.63 -12.78 15.14
C HIS A 86 8.09 -12.20 16.45
N PHE A 87 6.95 -12.72 16.88
CA PHE A 87 6.39 -12.48 18.20
C PHE A 87 6.63 -13.72 19.08
N PRO A 88 6.51 -13.62 20.41
CA PRO A 88 6.71 -14.76 21.30
C PRO A 88 5.80 -15.96 21.02
N ASP A 89 4.60 -15.71 20.48
CA ASP A 89 3.53 -16.67 20.25
C ASP A 89 3.20 -16.93 18.78
N ARG A 90 3.74 -16.11 17.87
CA ARG A 90 3.43 -16.22 16.44
C ARG A 90 4.46 -15.55 15.54
N GLU A 91 4.43 -15.93 14.27
CA GLU A 91 5.10 -15.21 13.18
C GLU A 91 4.05 -14.46 12.35
N VAL A 92 4.41 -13.27 11.87
CA VAL A 92 3.55 -12.45 11.03
C VAL A 92 4.32 -12.07 9.76
N ALA A 93 3.77 -12.43 8.60
CA ALA A 93 4.22 -11.91 7.31
C ALA A 93 3.34 -10.71 6.96
N LEU A 94 3.77 -9.52 7.34
CA LEU A 94 3.02 -8.28 7.17
C LEU A 94 3.22 -7.72 5.76
N PRO A 95 2.16 -7.59 4.94
CA PRO A 95 2.25 -6.87 3.67
C PRO A 95 2.48 -5.38 3.93
N VAL A 96 3.52 -4.82 3.33
CA VAL A 96 3.89 -3.41 3.45
C VAL A 96 4.12 -2.82 2.07
N ALA A 97 3.60 -1.63 1.82
CA ALA A 97 3.99 -0.79 0.71
C ALA A 97 4.67 0.47 1.25
N VAL A 98 5.86 0.76 0.76
CA VAL A 98 6.60 1.99 1.04
C VAL A 98 6.56 2.85 -0.20
N VAL A 99 5.99 4.04 -0.10
CA VAL A 99 5.93 5.04 -1.17
C VAL A 99 6.97 6.12 -0.87
N GLY A 100 7.97 6.24 -1.72
CA GLY A 100 8.95 7.33 -1.68
C GLY A 100 8.67 8.37 -2.76
N GLU A 101 8.58 9.64 -2.40
CA GLU A 101 8.62 10.76 -3.33
C GLU A 101 10.03 11.27 -3.47
N HIS A 102 10.45 11.54 -4.71
CA HIS A 102 11.83 11.92 -5.03
C HIS A 102 11.90 13.27 -5.75
N ASN A 103 13.00 13.96 -5.54
CA ASN A 103 13.38 15.08 -6.39
C ASN A 103 14.15 14.59 -7.63
N ALA A 104 14.49 15.51 -8.54
CA ALA A 104 15.25 15.21 -9.78
C ALA A 104 16.65 14.60 -9.54
N HIS A 105 17.14 14.56 -8.30
CA HIS A 105 18.43 13.97 -7.92
C HIS A 105 18.25 12.63 -7.18
N ASN A 106 17.08 12.00 -7.28
CA ASN A 106 16.72 10.75 -6.60
C ASN A 106 16.89 10.81 -5.07
N ARG A 107 16.64 11.98 -4.47
CA ARG A 107 16.60 12.14 -3.01
C ARG A 107 15.18 12.26 -2.53
N LEU A 108 14.89 11.65 -1.39
CA LEU A 108 13.58 11.63 -0.79
C LEU A 108 13.08 13.03 -0.43
N LEU A 109 11.85 13.31 -0.82
CA LEU A 109 11.04 14.43 -0.34
C LEU A 109 10.10 13.98 0.78
N ALA A 110 9.55 12.78 0.64
CA ALA A 110 8.67 12.18 1.62
C ALA A 110 8.68 10.64 1.53
N ILE A 111 8.36 9.99 2.65
CA ILE A 111 8.04 8.55 2.72
C ILE A 111 6.64 8.40 3.31
N ARG A 112 5.81 7.56 2.68
CA ARG A 112 4.54 7.09 3.23
C ARG A 112 4.57 5.57 3.28
N VAL A 113 4.36 5.02 4.47
CA VAL A 113 4.29 3.58 4.69
C VAL A 113 2.82 3.19 4.81
N TYR A 114 2.42 2.12 4.12
CA TYR A 114 1.06 1.58 4.14
C TYR A 114 1.08 0.11 4.53
N HIS A 115 0.30 -0.24 5.52
CA HIS A 115 -0.01 -1.62 5.94
C HIS A 115 -1.21 -1.62 6.88
N SER A 116 -1.92 -2.74 6.96
CA SER A 116 -2.95 -2.93 7.98
C SER A 116 -2.33 -3.16 9.35
N LEU A 117 -3.00 -2.69 10.40
CA LEU A 117 -2.65 -2.99 11.80
C LEU A 117 -3.31 -4.29 12.30
N TRP A 118 -4.27 -4.83 11.56
CA TRP A 118 -4.95 -6.07 11.93
C TRP A 118 -4.01 -7.25 12.22
N PRO A 119 -3.00 -7.59 11.37
CA PRO A 119 -2.09 -8.69 11.64
C PRO A 119 -1.24 -8.50 12.90
N LEU A 120 -1.05 -7.25 13.31
CA LEU A 120 -0.21 -6.89 14.46
C LEU A 120 -0.98 -6.81 15.76
N LEU A 121 -2.17 -6.17 15.73
CA LEU A 121 -2.91 -5.76 16.92
C LEU A 121 -4.27 -6.46 17.07
N GLY A 122 -4.76 -7.13 16.01
CA GLY A 122 -6.12 -7.71 15.97
C GLY A 122 -7.22 -6.64 15.91
N GLU A 123 -6.88 -5.43 15.49
CA GLU A 123 -7.82 -4.32 15.31
C GLU A 123 -7.49 -3.51 14.06
N HIS A 124 -8.50 -2.96 13.41
CA HIS A 124 -8.33 -2.03 12.30
C HIS A 124 -8.27 -0.60 12.82
N ARG A 125 -7.30 0.18 12.32
CA ARG A 125 -7.16 1.60 12.60
C ARG A 125 -7.21 2.40 11.31
N VAL A 126 -8.35 3.00 11.07
CA VAL A 126 -8.55 3.87 9.92
C VAL A 126 -7.55 5.02 9.93
N ARG A 127 -6.94 5.27 8.79
CA ARG A 127 -5.96 6.32 8.61
C ARG A 127 -6.58 7.50 7.86
N ALA A 128 -6.49 8.69 8.43
CA ALA A 128 -6.94 9.92 7.76
C ALA A 128 -6.19 10.14 6.43
N PRO A 129 -6.76 10.89 5.48
CA PRO A 129 -6.11 11.25 4.23
C PRO A 129 -4.69 11.76 4.42
N LEU A 130 -3.73 11.20 3.66
CA LEU A 130 -2.35 11.66 3.63
C LEU A 130 -2.11 12.65 2.50
N LEU A 131 -2.89 12.53 1.43
CA LEU A 131 -2.82 13.34 0.23
C LEU A 131 -4.21 13.86 -0.14
N PRO A 132 -4.27 15.04 -0.79
CA PRO A 132 -5.51 15.51 -1.37
C PRO A 132 -5.89 14.67 -2.59
N HIS A 133 -7.18 14.59 -2.88
CA HIS A 133 -7.70 14.07 -4.14
C HIS A 133 -7.21 14.92 -5.33
N ASP A 134 -6.79 14.25 -6.40
CA ASP A 134 -6.46 14.88 -7.69
C ASP A 134 -7.55 14.55 -8.73
N PRO A 135 -8.51 15.46 -8.96
CA PRO A 135 -9.60 15.23 -9.92
C PRO A 135 -9.14 15.25 -11.39
N ALA A 136 -7.89 15.65 -11.65
CA ALA A 136 -7.32 15.65 -13.00
C ALA A 136 -6.55 14.35 -13.31
N LEU A 137 -6.40 13.47 -12.33
CA LEU A 137 -5.68 12.20 -12.51
C LEU A 137 -6.46 11.28 -13.43
N VAL A 138 -5.81 10.84 -14.49
CA VAL A 138 -6.37 9.92 -15.49
C VAL A 138 -5.67 8.57 -15.37
N LEU A 139 -6.44 7.53 -15.25
CA LEU A 139 -5.97 6.15 -15.31
C LEU A 139 -6.10 5.63 -16.74
N SER A 140 -5.41 4.56 -17.07
CA SER A 140 -5.41 3.97 -18.42
C SER A 140 -5.70 2.48 -18.36
N ASP A 141 -6.08 1.93 -19.52
CA ASP A 141 -6.21 0.50 -19.81
C ASP A 141 -7.06 -0.27 -18.77
N VAL A 142 -6.67 -1.50 -18.47
CA VAL A 142 -7.33 -2.40 -17.50
C VAL A 142 -7.43 -1.80 -16.10
N ILE A 143 -6.57 -0.83 -15.75
CA ILE A 143 -6.60 -0.18 -14.44
C ILE A 143 -7.83 0.72 -14.34
N ASP A 144 -8.09 1.53 -15.37
CA ASP A 144 -9.29 2.37 -15.44
C ASP A 144 -10.57 1.52 -15.49
N GLU A 145 -10.58 0.48 -16.35
CA GLU A 145 -11.70 -0.47 -16.44
C GLU A 145 -12.02 -1.11 -15.09
N TYR A 146 -10.99 -1.56 -14.36
CA TYR A 146 -11.16 -2.14 -13.03
C TYR A 146 -11.72 -1.12 -12.02
N GLN A 147 -11.22 0.12 -12.00
CA GLN A 147 -11.69 1.17 -11.11
C GLN A 147 -13.16 1.55 -11.39
N GLN A 148 -13.53 1.63 -12.66
CA GLN A 148 -14.93 1.88 -13.05
C GLN A 148 -15.85 0.74 -12.63
N ALA A 149 -15.42 -0.51 -12.82
CA ALA A 149 -16.18 -1.69 -12.40
C ALA A 149 -16.31 -1.76 -10.86
N LEU A 150 -15.25 -1.41 -10.12
CA LEU A 150 -15.26 -1.33 -8.65
C LEU A 150 -16.26 -0.27 -8.16
N PHE A 151 -16.24 0.90 -8.77
CA PHE A 151 -17.19 1.98 -8.46
C PHE A 151 -18.64 1.56 -8.76
N ALA A 152 -18.88 0.89 -9.88
CA ALA A 152 -20.20 0.40 -10.28
C ALA A 152 -20.68 -0.81 -9.45
N GLY A 153 -19.79 -1.53 -8.76
CA GLY A 153 -20.09 -2.80 -8.11
C GLY A 153 -20.30 -3.93 -9.10
N ASP A 154 -19.72 -3.83 -10.32
CA ASP A 154 -19.83 -4.83 -11.37
C ASP A 154 -18.84 -5.98 -11.16
N VAL A 155 -19.27 -7.01 -10.41
CA VAL A 155 -18.46 -8.19 -10.09
C VAL A 155 -17.94 -8.89 -11.35
N THR A 156 -18.77 -8.97 -12.40
CA THR A 156 -18.38 -9.66 -13.65
C THR A 156 -17.25 -8.90 -14.35
N ALA A 157 -17.40 -7.59 -14.52
CA ALA A 157 -16.37 -6.76 -15.13
C ALA A 157 -15.06 -6.75 -14.31
N ILE A 158 -15.15 -6.72 -12.97
CA ILE A 158 -13.99 -6.85 -12.08
C ILE A 158 -13.24 -8.16 -12.34
N VAL A 159 -13.97 -9.31 -12.34
CA VAL A 159 -13.34 -10.62 -12.53
C VAL A 159 -12.78 -10.78 -13.93
N ASP A 160 -13.43 -10.19 -14.94
CA ASP A 160 -12.96 -10.20 -16.33
C ASP A 160 -11.71 -9.33 -16.55
N ALA A 161 -11.45 -8.37 -15.67
CA ALA A 161 -10.20 -7.61 -15.68
C ALA A 161 -8.97 -8.43 -15.28
N PHE A 162 -9.14 -9.57 -14.60
CA PHE A 162 -8.01 -10.42 -14.17
C PHE A 162 -7.63 -11.48 -15.21
N GLU A 163 -6.34 -11.85 -15.19
CA GLU A 163 -5.86 -13.08 -15.83
C GLU A 163 -6.58 -14.31 -15.24
N PRO A 164 -6.67 -15.44 -15.97
CA PRO A 164 -7.36 -16.64 -15.46
C PRO A 164 -6.85 -17.15 -14.11
N ASP A 165 -5.57 -16.98 -13.83
CA ASP A 165 -4.88 -17.33 -12.58
C ASP A 165 -4.51 -16.10 -11.73
N GLY A 166 -5.02 -14.93 -12.10
CA GLY A 166 -4.83 -13.68 -11.39
C GLY A 166 -5.35 -13.74 -9.96
N TYR A 167 -4.90 -12.81 -9.11
CA TYR A 167 -5.30 -12.81 -7.72
C TYR A 167 -5.56 -11.41 -7.15
N PHE A 168 -6.38 -11.40 -6.12
CA PHE A 168 -6.57 -10.27 -5.22
C PHE A 168 -6.01 -10.62 -3.84
N ARG A 169 -5.32 -9.67 -3.18
CA ARG A 169 -4.85 -9.79 -1.80
C ARG A 169 -5.34 -8.61 -0.98
N GLU A 170 -6.05 -8.92 0.10
CA GLU A 170 -6.43 -7.93 1.09
C GLU A 170 -5.24 -7.44 1.92
N PRO A 171 -5.38 -6.28 2.59
CA PRO A 171 -4.29 -5.66 3.39
C PRO A 171 -3.72 -6.56 4.49
N SER A 172 -4.56 -7.41 5.06
CA SER A 172 -4.16 -8.34 6.14
C SER A 172 -3.25 -9.48 5.66
N GLY A 173 -3.21 -9.76 4.33
CA GLY A 173 -2.39 -10.85 3.78
C GLY A 173 -2.83 -12.23 4.28
N GLY A 174 -1.90 -13.19 4.31
CA GLY A 174 -2.17 -14.53 4.84
C GLY A 174 -3.29 -15.25 4.08
N GLU A 175 -4.34 -15.63 4.80
CA GLU A 175 -5.52 -16.32 4.24
C GLU A 175 -6.43 -15.43 3.37
N TYR A 176 -6.28 -14.11 3.46
CA TYR A 176 -7.05 -13.12 2.69
C TYR A 176 -6.45 -12.93 1.28
N PHE A 177 -6.36 -14.05 0.56
CA PHE A 177 -5.76 -14.17 -0.75
C PHE A 177 -6.66 -15.00 -1.67
N TYR A 178 -7.14 -14.38 -2.74
CA TYR A 178 -8.15 -14.96 -3.63
C TYR A 178 -7.58 -15.09 -5.03
N ARG A 179 -7.31 -16.32 -5.47
CA ARG A 179 -6.70 -16.62 -6.77
C ARG A 179 -7.66 -17.36 -7.69
N GLY A 180 -7.72 -16.91 -8.95
CA GLY A 180 -8.51 -17.50 -10.03
C GLY A 180 -9.96 -17.03 -10.02
N ARG A 181 -10.62 -17.18 -11.17
CA ARG A 181 -11.95 -16.58 -11.44
C ARG A 181 -13.03 -16.93 -10.42
N GLU A 182 -13.08 -18.18 -9.98
CA GLU A 182 -14.12 -18.63 -9.06
C GLU A 182 -14.00 -17.96 -7.68
N LYS A 183 -12.80 -17.99 -7.09
CA LYS A 183 -12.55 -17.37 -5.78
C LYS A 183 -12.64 -15.84 -5.83
N LEU A 184 -12.17 -15.24 -6.93
CA LEU A 184 -12.32 -13.80 -7.15
C LEU A 184 -13.79 -13.41 -7.23
N HIS A 185 -14.60 -14.19 -7.97
CA HIS A 185 -16.04 -13.92 -8.10
C HIS A 185 -16.76 -14.04 -6.75
N GLU A 186 -16.51 -15.14 -6.01
CA GLU A 186 -17.10 -15.34 -4.69
C GLU A 186 -16.75 -14.21 -3.72
N PHE A 187 -15.48 -13.84 -3.66
CA PHE A 187 -15.00 -12.75 -2.81
C PHE A 187 -15.62 -11.41 -3.21
N MET A 188 -15.54 -11.02 -4.49
CA MET A 188 -16.06 -9.74 -4.97
C MET A 188 -17.59 -9.66 -4.84
N ALA A 189 -18.31 -10.76 -5.05
CA ALA A 189 -19.76 -10.79 -4.86
C ALA A 189 -20.15 -10.53 -3.39
N ASN A 190 -19.40 -11.07 -2.44
CA ASN A 190 -19.60 -10.80 -1.02
C ASN A 190 -19.20 -9.36 -0.65
N LEU A 191 -18.02 -8.90 -1.11
CA LEU A 191 -17.49 -7.58 -0.83
C LEU A 191 -18.43 -6.47 -1.34
N LEU A 192 -18.99 -6.65 -2.53
CA LEU A 192 -19.80 -5.64 -3.21
C LEU A 192 -21.32 -5.90 -3.09
N ALA A 193 -21.75 -6.77 -2.17
CA ALA A 193 -23.15 -7.12 -1.97
C ALA A 193 -24.05 -5.89 -1.66
N SER A 194 -23.49 -4.85 -1.07
CA SER A 194 -24.20 -3.59 -0.76
C SER A 194 -23.94 -2.46 -1.77
N GLY A 195 -23.24 -2.71 -2.86
CA GLY A 195 -22.87 -1.73 -3.89
C GLY A 195 -21.37 -1.58 -4.07
N GLY A 196 -20.94 -0.68 -4.95
CA GLY A 196 -19.54 -0.46 -5.29
C GLY A 196 -18.74 0.30 -4.23
N ILE A 197 -17.47 0.47 -4.50
CA ILE A 197 -16.54 1.21 -3.66
C ILE A 197 -16.09 2.47 -4.40
N GLN A 198 -16.19 3.63 -3.75
CA GLN A 198 -15.71 4.89 -4.32
C GLN A 198 -14.37 5.27 -3.70
N LEU A 199 -13.38 5.43 -4.57
CA LEU A 199 -12.04 5.90 -4.23
C LEU A 199 -11.80 7.27 -4.87
N GLU A 200 -11.30 8.22 -4.10
CA GLU A 200 -10.74 9.47 -4.59
C GLU A 200 -9.25 9.28 -4.82
N HIS A 201 -8.83 9.21 -6.08
CA HIS A 201 -7.44 8.98 -6.43
C HIS A 201 -6.59 10.23 -6.14
N CYS A 202 -5.44 10.03 -5.50
CA CYS A 202 -4.52 11.09 -5.11
C CYS A 202 -3.29 11.12 -6.02
N THR A 203 -2.70 9.96 -6.29
CA THR A 203 -1.55 9.79 -7.19
C THR A 203 -1.64 8.48 -7.94
N ALA A 204 -1.02 8.42 -9.12
CA ALA A 204 -0.72 7.18 -9.81
C ALA A 204 0.76 7.12 -10.16
N THR A 205 1.36 5.96 -9.94
CA THR A 205 2.74 5.65 -10.34
C THR A 205 2.68 4.41 -11.20
N ASP A 206 2.98 4.56 -12.48
CA ASP A 206 2.83 3.52 -13.49
C ASP A 206 4.13 3.38 -14.29
N ASP A 207 4.67 2.16 -14.38
CA ASP A 207 5.87 1.82 -15.16
C ASP A 207 5.56 0.91 -16.35
N GLY A 208 4.27 0.68 -16.63
CA GLY A 208 3.79 -0.22 -17.69
C GLY A 208 3.70 -1.68 -17.24
N VAL A 209 4.41 -2.11 -16.21
CA VAL A 209 4.31 -3.44 -15.60
C VAL A 209 3.31 -3.43 -14.47
N ALA A 210 3.38 -2.41 -13.63
CA ALA A 210 2.45 -2.21 -12.54
C ALA A 210 2.04 -0.75 -12.43
N CYS A 211 0.86 -0.53 -11.82
CA CYS A 211 0.36 0.79 -11.47
C CYS A 211 0.00 0.80 -9.99
N ALA A 212 0.61 1.69 -9.24
CA ALA A 212 0.27 1.94 -7.85
C ALA A 212 -0.57 3.22 -7.73
N ILE A 213 -1.72 3.13 -7.07
CA ILE A 213 -2.63 4.25 -6.85
C ILE A 213 -2.73 4.53 -5.36
N GLU A 214 -2.30 5.71 -4.92
CA GLU A 214 -2.66 6.22 -3.59
C GLU A 214 -4.06 6.86 -3.69
N PHE A 215 -4.91 6.53 -2.73
CA PHE A 215 -6.32 6.93 -2.75
C PHE A 215 -6.84 7.29 -1.35
N ASN A 216 -8.00 7.96 -1.34
CA ASN A 216 -8.87 8.07 -0.18
C ASN A 216 -10.16 7.30 -0.46
N ALA A 217 -10.46 6.26 0.35
CA ALA A 217 -11.74 5.57 0.29
C ALA A 217 -12.81 6.46 0.93
N VAL A 218 -13.88 6.79 0.18
CA VAL A 218 -14.93 7.73 0.60
C VAL A 218 -16.32 7.11 0.66
N GLN A 219 -16.51 5.95 0.02
CA GLN A 219 -17.78 5.22 0.06
C GLN A 219 -17.54 3.73 -0.07
N PHE A 220 -18.33 2.94 0.67
CA PHE A 220 -18.41 1.49 0.58
C PHE A 220 -19.87 1.06 0.52
N GLY A 221 -20.28 0.48 -0.60
CA GLY A 221 -21.67 0.18 -0.86
C GLY A 221 -22.55 1.44 -0.75
N LEU A 222 -23.57 1.39 0.08
CA LEU A 222 -24.48 2.53 0.31
C LEU A 222 -24.00 3.50 1.41
N ARG A 223 -22.82 3.25 2.01
CA ARG A 223 -22.31 4.03 3.13
C ARG A 223 -21.23 5.00 2.70
N SER A 224 -21.42 6.27 3.04
CA SER A 224 -20.35 7.26 2.99
C SER A 224 -19.38 7.02 4.15
N LEU A 225 -18.09 7.06 3.87
CA LEU A 225 -17.01 6.92 4.86
C LEU A 225 -16.42 8.29 5.20
N GLN A 226 -15.86 8.41 6.39
CA GLN A 226 -14.82 9.42 6.59
C GLN A 226 -13.66 9.04 5.66
N PRO A 227 -13.13 9.95 4.84
CA PRO A 227 -12.08 9.62 3.89
C PRO A 227 -10.88 8.92 4.56
N GLN A 228 -10.42 7.81 3.97
CA GLN A 228 -9.43 6.89 4.54
C GLN A 228 -8.31 6.67 3.54
N ALA A 229 -7.06 6.94 3.95
CA ALA A 229 -5.90 6.74 3.09
C ALA A 229 -5.57 5.26 2.88
N GLY A 230 -5.28 4.92 1.63
CA GLY A 230 -4.77 3.61 1.23
C GLY A 230 -3.88 3.70 -0.01
N VAL A 231 -3.22 2.61 -0.33
CA VAL A 231 -2.56 2.40 -1.62
C VAL A 231 -2.92 1.02 -2.17
N ALA A 232 -3.16 0.94 -3.47
CA ALA A 232 -3.38 -0.30 -4.19
C ALA A 232 -2.35 -0.44 -5.30
N VAL A 233 -1.80 -1.64 -5.48
CA VAL A 233 -0.87 -1.94 -6.57
C VAL A 233 -1.48 -2.99 -7.47
N TYR A 234 -1.60 -2.62 -8.74
CA TYR A 234 -2.17 -3.42 -9.81
C TYR A 234 -1.05 -3.85 -10.75
N GLN A 235 -0.75 -5.15 -10.78
CA GLN A 235 0.26 -5.72 -11.66
C GLN A 235 -0.41 -6.29 -12.91
N ARG A 236 0.08 -5.89 -14.09
CA ARG A 236 -0.39 -6.43 -15.38
C ARG A 236 0.24 -7.78 -15.66
N GLY A 237 -0.54 -8.67 -16.25
CA GLY A 237 -0.09 -9.93 -16.81
C GLY A 237 0.25 -9.79 -18.30
N LEU A 238 0.62 -10.91 -18.90
CA LEU A 238 1.07 -10.95 -20.30
C LEU A 238 -0.02 -10.60 -21.32
N SER A 239 -1.30 -10.80 -20.99
CA SER A 239 -2.43 -10.43 -21.86
C SER A 239 -2.86 -8.97 -21.73
N GLY A 240 -2.23 -8.20 -20.84
CA GLY A 240 -2.63 -6.85 -20.45
C GLY A 240 -3.73 -6.78 -19.39
N ARG A 241 -4.23 -7.96 -18.91
CA ARG A 241 -5.13 -8.05 -17.77
C ARG A 241 -4.35 -8.03 -16.46
N LEU A 242 -5.06 -7.94 -15.33
CA LEU A 242 -4.45 -7.95 -14.00
C LEU A 242 -3.96 -9.34 -13.60
N GLN A 243 -2.67 -9.50 -13.38
CA GLN A 243 -2.10 -10.66 -12.71
C GLN A 243 -2.31 -10.58 -11.20
N ALA A 244 -2.29 -9.36 -10.65
CA ALA A 244 -2.48 -9.12 -9.23
C ALA A 244 -3.12 -7.77 -8.95
N ALA A 245 -3.97 -7.72 -7.92
CA ALA A 245 -4.36 -6.52 -7.21
C ALA A 245 -4.03 -6.70 -5.73
N ARG A 246 -3.22 -5.83 -5.15
CA ARG A 246 -2.78 -5.88 -3.77
C ARG A 246 -3.11 -4.57 -3.07
N ILE A 247 -3.84 -4.67 -1.96
CA ILE A 247 -4.34 -3.51 -1.24
C ILE A 247 -3.55 -3.34 0.06
N TYR A 248 -3.26 -2.10 0.41
CA TYR A 248 -2.54 -1.71 1.61
C TYR A 248 -3.27 -0.52 2.25
N ASP A 249 -4.24 -0.84 3.08
CA ASP A 249 -5.00 0.11 3.88
C ASP A 249 -5.38 -0.52 5.22
N ASP A 250 -6.21 0.14 6.00
CA ASP A 250 -6.74 -0.42 7.23
C ASP A 250 -8.21 -0.01 7.38
N VAL A 251 -9.08 -0.74 6.69
CA VAL A 251 -10.53 -0.47 6.68
C VAL A 251 -11.16 -0.93 8.00
N ASN A 252 -11.95 -0.07 8.63
CA ASN A 252 -12.75 -0.46 9.78
C ASN A 252 -13.92 -1.36 9.34
N VAL A 253 -13.78 -2.66 9.56
CA VAL A 253 -14.78 -3.68 9.18
C VAL A 253 -16.09 -3.50 9.92
N GLU A 254 -16.10 -2.99 11.17
CA GLU A 254 -17.34 -2.69 11.91
C GLU A 254 -18.16 -1.58 11.21
N ALA A 255 -17.49 -0.68 10.49
CA ALA A 255 -18.18 0.27 9.63
C ALA A 255 -18.82 -0.39 8.39
N LEU A 256 -18.38 -1.61 8.03
CA LEU A 256 -18.89 -2.39 6.89
C LEU A 256 -20.01 -3.35 7.32
N ALA A 257 -19.98 -3.86 8.55
CA ALA A 257 -21.08 -4.65 9.11
C ALA A 257 -22.25 -3.71 9.45
N GLY A 258 -23.32 -3.79 8.65
CA GLY A 258 -24.55 -3.02 8.90
C GLY A 258 -25.19 -3.36 10.25
N PRO A 259 -26.11 -2.50 10.74
CA PRO A 259 -26.97 -2.86 11.84
C PRO A 259 -27.85 -4.06 11.47
#